data_dff02e1fbb1e6f28bad02aaaf6c09748
#
_entry.id   dff02e1fbb1e6f28bad02aaaf6c09748
#
_cell.length_a   1.000
_cell.length_b   1.000
_cell.length_c   1.000
_cell.angle_alpha   90.00
_cell.angle_beta   90.00
_cell.angle_gamma   90.00
#
_symmetry.space_group_name_H-M   'P 1'
#
loop_
_entity.id
_entity.type
_entity.pdbx_description
1 polymer ?
#
loop_
_entity_poly.entity_id
_entity_poly.type
_entity_poly.pdbx_seq_one_letter_code
_entity_poly.pdbx_strand_id
1 'polypeptide(L)'
;MKYQYPIILEPSSRAAIVMPNKKSGGKIKKQGPSELVFFSRIMRLGFDEIREDICVNIGGHNYEPDFAYINNEKGVYVDIEIDEPYSASGQPTHYIEVSGIPKDTERNSRFQNAGWYVVRLTEEQVFCHTKESLKVILNILKDAGAIDSVPSKYVDVSDLPVIAQWTKEQSYKMYREGFRQTYLHFDPGQMGLWNNLYCIWLIVPILFQSLYNKRVRNKMISQIKGYLIPRKRRNKAKRLRKL
;
A
#
# COMPACT_ATOMS: atom_id res chain seq x y z
N MET A 1 23.53 -7.99 6.68
CA MET A 1 22.50 -6.99 7.04
C MET A 1 21.20 -7.72 7.32
N LYS A 2 20.54 -7.44 8.43
CA LYS A 2 19.23 -8.05 8.69
C LYS A 2 18.19 -7.15 8.05
N TYR A 3 17.47 -7.63 7.05
CA TYR A 3 16.42 -6.87 6.39
C TYR A 3 15.27 -6.62 7.36
N GLN A 4 14.83 -5.37 7.47
CA GLN A 4 13.86 -4.91 8.46
C GLN A 4 12.92 -3.87 7.84
N TYR A 5 11.65 -3.88 8.27
CA TYR A 5 10.69 -2.81 8.02
C TYR A 5 10.73 -1.77 9.15
N PRO A 6 10.46 -0.48 8.87
CA PRO A 6 10.20 0.06 7.52
C PRO A 6 11.44 -0.01 6.62
N ILE A 7 11.24 -0.29 5.33
CA ILE A 7 12.28 -0.16 4.32
C ILE A 7 12.17 1.25 3.74
N ILE A 8 13.24 2.04 3.86
CA ILE A 8 13.31 3.40 3.35
C ILE A 8 14.55 3.49 2.46
N LEU A 9 14.33 3.83 1.20
CA LEU A 9 15.39 3.94 0.21
C LEU A 9 15.31 5.30 -0.48
N GLU A 10 16.45 5.96 -0.58
CA GLU A 10 16.58 7.23 -1.28
C GLU A 10 16.83 7.02 -2.78
N PRO A 11 16.49 8.00 -3.64
CA PRO A 11 16.86 7.98 -5.05
C PRO A 11 18.37 7.84 -5.24
N SER A 12 18.79 7.18 -6.30
CA SER A 12 20.20 7.15 -6.68
C SER A 12 20.67 8.57 -7.06
N SER A 13 21.88 8.96 -6.62
CA SER A 13 22.43 10.32 -6.81
C SER A 13 22.53 10.81 -8.26
N ARG A 14 22.38 9.91 -9.24
CA ARG A 14 22.42 10.21 -10.68
C ARG A 14 21.11 9.90 -11.41
N ALA A 15 20.05 9.68 -10.65
CA ALA A 15 18.77 9.26 -11.23
C ALA A 15 18.12 10.38 -12.04
N ALA A 16 17.71 10.07 -13.28
CA ALA A 16 16.76 10.89 -14.00
C ALA A 16 15.34 10.52 -13.54
N ILE A 17 14.52 11.52 -13.22
CA ILE A 17 13.16 11.28 -12.76
C ILE A 17 12.32 10.68 -13.88
N VAL A 18 11.76 9.50 -13.64
CA VAL A 18 10.75 8.88 -14.50
C VAL A 18 9.37 9.32 -14.03
N MET A 19 8.68 10.07 -14.88
CA MET A 19 7.36 10.59 -14.58
C MET A 19 6.30 9.49 -14.57
N PRO A 20 5.37 9.53 -13.60
CA PRO A 20 4.25 8.59 -13.58
C PRO A 20 3.20 8.93 -14.64
N ASN A 21 2.52 7.90 -15.12
CA ASN A 21 1.35 8.04 -15.98
C ASN A 21 0.08 7.75 -15.19
N LYS A 22 -1.02 8.37 -15.59
CA LYS A 22 -2.32 7.96 -15.05
C LYS A 22 -2.64 6.56 -15.55
N LYS A 23 -3.13 5.71 -14.66
CA LYS A 23 -3.52 4.34 -14.98
C LYS A 23 -4.60 4.35 -16.07
N SER A 24 -4.30 3.76 -17.23
CA SER A 24 -5.28 3.62 -18.30
C SER A 24 -6.19 2.42 -18.05
N GLY A 25 -7.51 2.61 -18.17
CA GLY A 25 -8.44 1.50 -18.32
C GLY A 25 -9.13 0.96 -17.08
N GLY A 26 -9.34 1.74 -16.02
CA GLY A 26 -10.42 1.48 -15.03
C GLY A 26 -10.41 0.12 -14.30
N LYS A 27 -9.36 -0.69 -14.42
CA LYS A 27 -9.19 -1.87 -13.57
C LYS A 27 -8.64 -1.42 -12.22
N ILE A 28 -9.52 -1.29 -11.26
CA ILE A 28 -9.14 -1.10 -9.87
C ILE A 28 -8.30 -2.31 -9.46
N LYS A 29 -7.04 -2.07 -9.07
CA LYS A 29 -6.21 -3.08 -8.41
C LYS A 29 -7.04 -3.61 -7.23
N LYS A 30 -7.12 -4.92 -7.05
CA LYS A 30 -7.71 -5.48 -5.83
C LYS A 30 -6.82 -5.06 -4.68
N GLN A 31 -7.29 -4.14 -3.90
CA GLN A 31 -6.60 -3.69 -2.70
C GLN A 31 -6.98 -4.56 -1.52
N GLY A 32 -6.02 -4.80 -0.64
CA GLY A 32 -6.28 -5.40 0.66
C GLY A 32 -7.09 -4.45 1.56
N PRO A 33 -7.71 -4.98 2.62
CA PRO A 33 -8.48 -4.17 3.57
C PRO A 33 -7.63 -3.13 4.29
N SER A 34 -6.37 -3.44 4.58
CA SER A 34 -5.39 -2.56 5.20
C SER A 34 -5.06 -1.34 4.34
N GLU A 35 -4.94 -1.52 3.02
CA GLU A 35 -4.71 -0.42 2.09
C GLU A 35 -5.85 0.60 2.12
N LEU A 36 -7.12 0.15 2.20
CA LEU A 36 -8.26 1.05 2.29
C LEU A 36 -8.26 1.85 3.61
N VAL A 37 -7.99 1.18 4.73
CA VAL A 37 -7.89 1.83 6.05
C VAL A 37 -6.75 2.85 6.04
N PHE A 38 -5.57 2.45 5.57
CA PHE A 38 -4.41 3.33 5.52
C PHE A 38 -4.63 4.53 4.58
N PHE A 39 -5.23 4.30 3.40
CA PHE A 39 -5.60 5.37 2.49
C PHE A 39 -6.46 6.43 3.17
N SER A 40 -7.47 6.02 3.93
CA SER A 40 -8.33 6.97 4.64
C SER A 40 -7.55 7.82 5.64
N ARG A 41 -6.50 7.25 6.24
CA ARG A 41 -5.65 7.95 7.23
C ARG A 41 -4.66 8.88 6.55
N ILE A 42 -3.98 8.44 5.50
CA ILE A 42 -3.01 9.26 4.76
C ILE A 42 -3.69 10.45 4.08
N MET A 43 -4.92 10.28 3.59
CA MET A 43 -5.71 11.37 3.01
C MET A 43 -6.13 12.44 4.04
N ARG A 44 -6.09 12.14 5.34
CA ARG A 44 -6.31 13.14 6.41
C ARG A 44 -5.09 14.05 6.64
N LEU A 45 -3.95 13.75 6.04
CA LEU A 45 -2.80 14.64 6.03
C LEU A 45 -3.07 15.89 5.19
N GLY A 46 -4.03 15.81 4.25
CA GLY A 46 -4.44 16.95 3.42
C GLY A 46 -3.55 17.17 2.19
N PHE A 47 -2.69 16.22 1.84
CA PHE A 47 -1.85 16.31 0.64
C PHE A 47 -2.61 15.85 -0.60
N ASP A 48 -2.82 16.75 -1.57
CA ASP A 48 -3.42 16.42 -2.87
C ASP A 48 -2.46 15.63 -3.76
N GLU A 49 -1.19 15.63 -3.44
CA GLU A 49 -0.10 14.91 -4.12
C GLU A 49 -0.15 13.39 -3.90
N ILE A 50 -0.89 12.91 -2.89
CA ILE A 50 -1.04 11.46 -2.65
C ILE A 50 -1.94 10.85 -3.73
N ARG A 51 -1.41 9.87 -4.45
CA ARG A 51 -2.06 9.20 -5.58
C ARG A 51 -2.06 7.69 -5.41
N GLU A 52 -3.06 7.03 -6.00
CA GLU A 52 -3.23 5.57 -6.06
C GLU A 52 -3.56 5.07 -7.47
N ASP A 53 -3.83 6.00 -8.37
CA ASP A 53 -4.32 5.76 -9.73
C ASP A 53 -3.20 5.95 -10.78
N ILE A 54 -1.97 5.62 -10.38
CA ILE A 54 -0.80 5.83 -11.24
C ILE A 54 -0.15 4.51 -11.65
N CYS A 55 0.58 4.59 -12.75
CA CYS A 55 1.48 3.58 -13.25
C CYS A 55 2.81 4.24 -13.62
N VAL A 56 3.92 3.62 -13.23
CA VAL A 56 5.26 4.09 -13.57
C VAL A 56 5.89 3.08 -14.51
N ASN A 57 6.25 3.52 -15.73
CA ASN A 57 6.97 2.67 -16.68
C ASN A 57 8.47 2.86 -16.51
N ILE A 58 9.16 1.85 -15.99
CA ILE A 58 10.61 1.89 -15.78
C ILE A 58 11.25 0.74 -16.56
N GLY A 59 12.04 1.09 -17.58
CA GLY A 59 12.73 0.09 -18.40
C GLY A 59 11.78 -0.88 -19.12
N GLY A 60 10.63 -0.40 -19.60
CA GLY A 60 9.62 -1.22 -20.27
C GLY A 60 8.69 -2.00 -19.34
N HIS A 61 8.90 -1.96 -18.04
CA HIS A 61 8.04 -2.60 -17.04
C HIS A 61 7.09 -1.60 -16.41
N ASN A 62 5.81 -1.96 -16.33
CA ASN A 62 4.77 -1.15 -15.69
C ASN A 62 4.64 -1.54 -14.22
N TYR A 63 4.87 -0.58 -13.34
CA TYR A 63 4.71 -0.72 -11.89
C TYR A 63 3.53 0.10 -11.41
N GLU A 64 2.76 -0.46 -10.50
CA GLU A 64 1.59 0.16 -9.90
C GLU A 64 1.80 0.24 -8.38
N PRO A 65 2.29 1.36 -7.84
CA PRO A 65 2.37 1.60 -6.41
C PRO A 65 1.03 1.39 -5.70
N ASP A 66 1.07 0.96 -4.45
CA ASP A 66 -0.14 0.97 -3.62
C ASP A 66 -0.59 2.41 -3.39
N PHE A 67 0.38 3.28 -3.05
CA PHE A 67 0.23 4.74 -3.02
C PHE A 67 1.49 5.38 -3.56
N ALA A 68 1.36 6.62 -4.04
CA ALA A 68 2.50 7.45 -4.37
C ALA A 68 2.27 8.88 -3.90
N TYR A 69 3.33 9.53 -3.44
CA TYR A 69 3.38 10.98 -3.33
C TYR A 69 4.06 11.54 -4.57
N ILE A 70 3.42 12.52 -5.23
CA ILE A 70 3.90 13.10 -6.49
C ILE A 70 3.85 14.63 -6.39
N ASN A 71 5.00 15.26 -6.23
CA ASN A 71 5.13 16.69 -6.27
C ASN A 71 6.07 17.10 -7.41
N ASN A 72 5.47 17.53 -8.52
CA ASN A 72 6.20 17.91 -9.73
C ASN A 72 7.00 19.21 -9.56
N GLU A 73 6.49 20.14 -8.75
CA GLU A 73 7.12 21.44 -8.52
C GLU A 73 8.42 21.28 -7.72
N LYS A 74 8.43 20.42 -6.71
CA LYS A 74 9.59 20.15 -5.88
C LYS A 74 10.44 18.97 -6.41
N GLY A 75 9.97 18.27 -7.43
CA GLY A 75 10.67 17.10 -7.99
C GLY A 75 10.74 15.92 -7.02
N VAL A 76 9.77 15.79 -6.10
CA VAL A 76 9.75 14.72 -5.08
C VAL A 76 8.71 13.67 -5.42
N TYR A 77 9.17 12.42 -5.53
CA TYR A 77 8.37 11.26 -5.87
C TYR A 77 8.64 10.15 -4.86
N VAL A 78 7.59 9.61 -4.26
CA VAL A 78 7.70 8.54 -3.25
C VAL A 78 6.78 7.38 -3.64
N ASP A 79 7.34 6.20 -3.80
CA ASP A 79 6.65 4.93 -3.93
C ASP A 79 6.36 4.38 -2.53
N ILE A 80 5.09 4.19 -2.19
CA ILE A 80 4.65 3.73 -0.87
C ILE A 80 3.95 2.40 -1.04
N GLU A 81 4.55 1.33 -0.49
CA GLU A 81 4.07 -0.04 -0.58
C GLU A 81 3.66 -0.56 0.80
N ILE A 82 2.60 -1.35 0.84
CA ILE A 82 2.14 -2.07 2.03
C ILE A 82 2.34 -3.56 1.78
N ASP A 83 3.26 -4.14 2.53
CA ASP A 83 3.68 -5.53 2.37
C ASP A 83 2.94 -6.45 3.34
N GLU A 84 2.19 -7.41 2.81
CA GLU A 84 1.65 -8.53 3.55
C GLU A 84 2.56 -9.77 3.43
N PRO A 85 2.63 -10.62 4.46
CA PRO A 85 3.47 -11.82 4.41
C PRO A 85 2.96 -12.89 3.43
N TYR A 86 1.65 -12.91 3.18
CA TYR A 86 1.02 -13.85 2.25
C TYR A 86 -0.27 -13.28 1.65
N SER A 87 -0.57 -13.70 0.43
CA SER A 87 -1.79 -13.33 -0.27
C SER A 87 -3.03 -13.96 0.39
N ALA A 88 -4.23 -13.55 -0.02
CA ALA A 88 -5.49 -14.17 0.41
C ALA A 88 -5.59 -15.68 0.10
N SER A 89 -4.81 -16.19 -0.84
CA SER A 89 -4.72 -17.62 -1.17
C SER A 89 -3.59 -18.36 -0.43
N GLY A 90 -2.91 -17.70 0.53
CA GLY A 90 -1.83 -18.27 1.32
C GLY A 90 -0.49 -18.35 0.60
N GLN A 91 -0.36 -17.72 -0.56
CA GLN A 91 0.92 -17.70 -1.26
C GLN A 91 1.85 -16.65 -0.63
N PRO A 92 3.12 -16.99 -0.34
CA PRO A 92 4.10 -16.06 0.18
C PRO A 92 4.29 -14.84 -0.72
N THR A 93 4.41 -13.67 -0.09
CA THR A 93 4.67 -12.38 -0.73
C THR A 93 5.79 -11.67 0.00
N HIS A 94 6.50 -10.77 -0.67
CA HIS A 94 7.50 -9.86 -0.07
C HIS A 94 8.54 -10.54 0.86
N TYR A 95 8.95 -11.75 0.53
CA TYR A 95 9.85 -12.57 1.37
C TYR A 95 11.32 -12.42 0.96
N ILE A 96 12.21 -12.88 1.85
CA ILE A 96 13.63 -13.06 1.57
C ILE A 96 13.83 -14.38 0.83
N GLU A 97 14.48 -14.34 -0.34
CA GLU A 97 14.84 -15.53 -1.12
C GLU A 97 15.89 -16.38 -0.37
N VAL A 98 16.06 -17.62 -0.79
CA VAL A 98 17.07 -18.53 -0.23
C VAL A 98 18.50 -17.95 -0.38
N SER A 99 18.73 -17.14 -1.40
CA SER A 99 19.98 -16.39 -1.60
C SER A 99 20.24 -15.28 -0.56
N GLY A 100 19.29 -15.03 0.35
CA GLY A 100 19.35 -13.92 1.29
C GLY A 100 18.98 -12.55 0.69
N ILE A 101 18.43 -12.52 -0.53
CA ILE A 101 18.03 -11.30 -1.21
C ILE A 101 16.50 -11.15 -1.10
N PRO A 102 15.97 -9.98 -0.70
CA PRO A 102 14.52 -9.73 -0.74
C PRO A 102 13.98 -9.80 -2.17
N LYS A 103 12.83 -10.45 -2.33
CA LYS A 103 12.14 -10.61 -3.61
C LYS A 103 11.94 -9.29 -4.36
N ASP A 104 11.70 -8.21 -3.63
CA ASP A 104 11.39 -6.90 -4.22
C ASP A 104 12.63 -6.02 -4.47
N THR A 105 13.85 -6.56 -4.27
CA THR A 105 15.10 -5.78 -4.41
C THR A 105 15.24 -5.16 -5.79
N GLU A 106 14.93 -5.92 -6.86
CA GLU A 106 15.01 -5.41 -8.22
C GLU A 106 14.02 -4.26 -8.45
N ARG A 107 12.77 -4.42 -8.01
CA ARG A 107 11.76 -3.36 -8.09
C ARG A 107 12.22 -2.10 -7.35
N ASN A 108 12.68 -2.25 -6.13
CA ASN A 108 13.17 -1.13 -5.32
C ASN A 108 14.33 -0.40 -6.02
N SER A 109 15.32 -1.14 -6.54
CA SER A 109 16.44 -0.55 -7.29
C SER A 109 16.01 0.19 -8.55
N ARG A 110 15.00 -0.32 -9.26
CA ARG A 110 14.43 0.35 -10.43
C ARG A 110 13.80 1.69 -10.06
N PHE A 111 13.04 1.78 -8.97
CA PHE A 111 12.46 3.02 -8.48
C PHE A 111 13.54 4.01 -8.03
N GLN A 112 14.56 3.57 -7.28
CA GLN A 112 15.68 4.42 -6.89
C GLN A 112 16.40 5.00 -8.12
N ASN A 113 16.67 4.17 -9.13
CA ASN A 113 17.30 4.60 -10.39
C ASN A 113 16.38 5.46 -11.28
N ALA A 114 15.08 5.45 -11.01
CA ALA A 114 14.08 6.31 -11.63
C ALA A 114 13.84 7.63 -10.86
N GLY A 115 14.65 7.94 -9.84
CA GLY A 115 14.57 9.18 -9.08
C GLY A 115 13.49 9.19 -7.99
N TRP A 116 13.02 8.02 -7.57
CA TRP A 116 11.96 7.88 -6.57
C TRP A 116 12.52 7.43 -5.22
N TYR A 117 11.99 7.99 -4.15
CA TYR A 117 12.06 7.37 -2.83
C TYR A 117 11.20 6.12 -2.81
N VAL A 118 11.62 5.10 -2.03
CA VAL A 118 10.82 3.89 -1.80
C VAL A 118 10.57 3.75 -0.31
N VAL A 119 9.33 3.60 0.07
CA VAL A 119 8.89 3.35 1.45
C VAL A 119 8.07 2.07 1.46
N ARG A 120 8.53 1.06 2.18
CA ARG A 120 7.78 -0.17 2.36
C ARG A 120 7.46 -0.37 3.84
N LEU A 121 6.21 -0.56 4.14
CA LEU A 121 5.66 -0.80 5.47
C LEU A 121 4.96 -2.15 5.48
N THR A 122 5.00 -2.86 6.60
CA THR A 122 4.17 -4.08 6.71
C THR A 122 2.71 -3.73 6.91
N GLU A 123 1.82 -4.64 6.50
CA GLU A 123 0.39 -4.53 6.78
C GLU A 123 0.12 -4.38 8.29
N GLU A 124 0.84 -5.11 9.13
CA GLU A 124 0.77 -4.99 10.59
C GLU A 124 1.14 -3.58 11.06
N GLN A 125 2.25 -3.00 10.54
CA GLN A 125 2.66 -1.64 10.89
C GLN A 125 1.58 -0.61 10.55
N VAL A 126 1.04 -0.64 9.33
CA VAL A 126 0.03 0.34 8.93
C VAL A 126 -1.29 0.16 9.65
N PHE A 127 -1.62 -1.05 10.08
CA PHE A 127 -2.86 -1.35 10.77
C PHE A 127 -2.78 -1.08 12.27
N CYS A 128 -1.75 -1.60 12.96
CA CYS A 128 -1.58 -1.48 14.41
C CYS A 128 -0.90 -0.17 14.83
N HIS A 129 0.00 0.36 13.99
CA HIS A 129 0.85 1.52 14.27
C HIS A 129 0.66 2.61 13.20
N THR A 130 -0.61 2.97 12.95
CA THR A 130 -0.97 3.90 11.86
C THR A 130 -0.34 5.27 12.01
N LYS A 131 -0.29 5.85 13.24
CA LYS A 131 0.27 7.19 13.47
C LYS A 131 1.79 7.19 13.26
N GLU A 132 2.45 6.17 13.74
CA GLU A 132 3.88 5.93 13.60
C GLU A 132 4.27 5.73 12.13
N SER A 133 3.46 4.95 11.40
CA SER A 133 3.62 4.75 9.95
C SER A 133 3.46 6.07 9.16
N LEU A 134 2.49 6.90 9.53
CA LEU A 134 2.32 8.23 8.93
C LEU A 134 3.47 9.18 9.29
N LYS A 135 4.01 9.12 10.53
CA LYS A 135 5.21 9.88 10.94
C LYS A 135 6.42 9.52 10.07
N VAL A 136 6.62 8.23 9.77
CA VAL A 136 7.71 7.79 8.87
C VAL A 136 7.57 8.46 7.50
N ILE A 137 6.39 8.43 6.89
CA ILE A 137 6.15 9.06 5.59
C ILE A 137 6.39 10.58 5.68
N LEU A 138 5.90 11.24 6.71
CA LEU A 138 6.07 12.68 6.90
C LEU A 138 7.54 13.08 7.09
N ASN A 139 8.33 12.27 7.80
CA ASN A 139 9.77 12.51 7.94
C ASN A 139 10.46 12.43 6.57
N ILE A 140 10.14 11.42 5.76
CA ILE A 140 10.69 11.27 4.41
C ILE A 140 10.31 12.48 3.53
N LEU A 141 9.05 12.93 3.57
CA LEU A 141 8.61 14.10 2.81
C LEU A 141 9.33 15.37 3.25
N LYS A 142 9.60 15.52 4.57
CA LYS A 142 10.38 16.65 5.10
C LYS A 142 11.84 16.55 4.64
N ASP A 143 12.48 15.40 4.79
CA ASP A 143 13.89 15.21 4.48
C ASP A 143 14.15 15.32 2.95
N ALA A 144 13.16 14.95 2.13
CA ALA A 144 13.15 15.19 0.69
C ALA A 144 12.82 16.64 0.29
N GLY A 145 12.51 17.53 1.22
CA GLY A 145 12.14 18.92 0.97
C GLY A 145 10.73 19.11 0.39
N ALA A 146 9.89 18.08 0.44
CA ALA A 146 8.50 18.15 -0.04
C ALA A 146 7.60 18.98 0.91
N ILE A 147 7.89 18.93 2.20
CA ILE A 147 7.22 19.74 3.24
C ILE A 147 8.28 20.42 4.12
N ASP A 148 7.95 21.58 4.68
CA ASP A 148 8.89 22.35 5.51
C ASP A 148 9.07 21.75 6.91
N SER A 149 8.02 21.16 7.46
CA SER A 149 8.03 20.55 8.80
C SER A 149 6.99 19.44 8.92
N VAL A 150 7.27 18.51 9.85
CA VAL A 150 6.28 17.51 10.26
C VAL A 150 5.16 18.21 11.06
N PRO A 151 3.88 17.96 10.74
CA PRO A 151 2.78 18.55 11.49
C PRO A 151 2.86 18.24 12.99
N SER A 152 2.59 19.23 13.86
CA SER A 152 2.80 19.16 15.31
C SER A 152 2.18 17.93 15.97
N LYS A 153 1.01 17.49 15.52
CA LYS A 153 0.32 16.29 16.04
C LYS A 153 1.08 14.96 15.83
N TYR A 154 2.17 14.98 15.05
CA TYR A 154 3.01 13.80 14.79
C TYR A 154 4.41 13.92 15.40
N VAL A 155 4.80 15.08 15.92
CA VAL A 155 6.14 15.31 16.48
C VAL A 155 6.40 14.36 17.65
N ASP A 156 5.46 14.26 18.59
CA ASP A 156 5.57 13.45 19.81
C ASP A 156 5.08 12.00 19.62
N VAL A 157 4.74 11.58 18.39
CA VAL A 157 4.40 10.19 18.10
C VAL A 157 5.68 9.36 18.25
N SER A 158 5.57 8.18 18.88
CA SER A 158 6.69 7.23 19.02
C SER A 158 7.23 6.80 17.67
N ASP A 159 8.42 6.22 17.69
CA ASP A 159 8.99 5.64 16.47
C ASP A 159 8.28 4.33 16.10
N LEU A 160 8.21 4.07 14.81
CA LEU A 160 7.56 2.88 14.29
C LEU A 160 8.34 1.62 14.72
N PRO A 161 7.67 0.62 15.33
CA PRO A 161 8.32 -0.64 15.67
C PRO A 161 8.96 -1.30 14.45
N VAL A 162 10.19 -1.76 14.63
CA VAL A 162 10.94 -2.44 13.58
C VAL A 162 10.47 -3.89 13.50
N ILE A 163 10.15 -4.36 12.28
CA ILE A 163 9.73 -5.74 12.00
C ILE A 163 10.76 -6.39 11.08
N ALA A 164 11.28 -7.56 11.46
CA ALA A 164 12.17 -8.32 10.60
C ALA A 164 11.43 -8.80 9.34
N GLN A 165 12.06 -8.69 8.18
CA GLN A 165 11.54 -9.28 6.97
C GLN A 165 11.49 -10.82 7.11
N TRP A 166 10.43 -11.44 6.63
CA TRP A 166 10.20 -12.88 6.71
C TRP A 166 10.80 -13.64 5.53
N THR A 167 11.12 -14.91 5.76
CA THR A 167 11.46 -15.85 4.69
C THR A 167 10.19 -16.45 4.08
N LYS A 168 10.35 -17.17 2.98
CA LYS A 168 9.25 -17.89 2.32
C LYS A 168 8.61 -18.92 3.25
N GLU A 169 9.42 -19.65 4.01
CA GLU A 169 8.98 -20.65 4.99
C GLU A 169 8.24 -20.02 6.16
N GLN A 170 8.74 -18.88 6.65
CA GLN A 170 8.08 -18.10 7.70
C GLN A 170 6.71 -17.60 7.21
N SER A 171 6.62 -17.12 5.98
CA SER A 171 5.36 -16.70 5.38
C SER A 171 4.33 -17.84 5.31
N TYR A 172 4.74 -19.05 4.91
CA TYR A 172 3.86 -20.22 4.94
C TYR A 172 3.43 -20.61 6.37
N LYS A 173 4.35 -20.50 7.35
CA LYS A 173 4.02 -20.72 8.77
C LYS A 173 3.00 -19.70 9.23
N MET A 174 3.22 -18.42 8.98
CA MET A 174 2.30 -17.33 9.30
C MET A 174 0.89 -17.57 8.72
N TYR A 175 0.80 -18.05 7.48
CA TYR A 175 -0.48 -18.40 6.87
C TYR A 175 -1.20 -19.52 7.63
N ARG A 176 -0.51 -20.61 7.93
CA ARG A 176 -1.09 -21.76 8.66
C ARG A 176 -1.56 -21.41 10.07
N GLU A 177 -0.85 -20.47 10.71
CA GLU A 177 -1.14 -20.00 12.07
C GLU A 177 -2.15 -18.84 12.10
N GLY A 178 -2.63 -18.40 10.94
CA GLY A 178 -3.58 -17.30 10.86
C GLY A 178 -3.01 -15.96 11.34
N PHE A 179 -1.72 -15.69 11.08
CA PHE A 179 -1.03 -14.52 11.62
C PHE A 179 -1.73 -13.19 11.28
N ARG A 180 -2.22 -13.01 10.04
CA ARG A 180 -2.94 -11.79 9.67
C ARG A 180 -4.24 -11.59 10.44
N GLN A 181 -4.92 -12.68 10.85
CA GLN A 181 -6.13 -12.62 11.67
C GLN A 181 -5.86 -12.07 13.08
N THR A 182 -4.63 -12.21 13.60
CA THR A 182 -4.29 -11.73 14.95
C THR A 182 -4.38 -10.22 15.08
N TYR A 183 -4.12 -9.47 14.01
CA TYR A 183 -4.18 -8.02 14.00
C TYR A 183 -5.32 -7.46 13.13
N LEU A 184 -5.71 -8.13 12.05
CA LEU A 184 -6.85 -7.69 11.24
C LEU A 184 -8.18 -8.02 11.91
N HIS A 185 -8.20 -9.02 12.79
CA HIS A 185 -9.41 -9.58 13.45
C HIS A 185 -10.46 -10.14 12.48
N PHE A 186 -10.06 -10.44 11.25
CA PHE A 186 -10.88 -11.14 10.25
C PHE A 186 -9.97 -11.94 9.31
N ASP A 187 -10.53 -12.95 8.62
CA ASP A 187 -9.79 -13.71 7.61
C ASP A 187 -9.84 -13.01 6.25
N PRO A 188 -8.73 -12.48 5.74
CA PRO A 188 -8.71 -11.84 4.43
C PRO A 188 -9.01 -12.81 3.27
N GLY A 189 -8.92 -14.13 3.48
CA GLY A 189 -9.28 -15.17 2.51
C GLY A 189 -10.76 -15.55 2.52
N GLN A 190 -11.43 -15.37 3.66
CA GLN A 190 -12.83 -15.75 3.87
C GLN A 190 -13.71 -14.51 4.09
N MET A 191 -13.97 -13.77 3.04
CA MET A 191 -14.86 -12.60 3.13
C MET A 191 -16.33 -13.05 3.12
N GLY A 192 -16.79 -13.62 4.25
CA GLY A 192 -18.20 -13.90 4.53
C GLY A 192 -18.95 -12.69 5.11
N LEU A 193 -20.28 -12.81 5.25
CA LEU A 193 -21.17 -11.71 5.67
C LEU A 193 -20.80 -11.10 7.03
N TRP A 194 -20.29 -11.92 7.97
CA TRP A 194 -19.91 -11.48 9.31
C TRP A 194 -18.57 -10.74 9.36
N ASN A 195 -17.62 -11.10 8.51
CA ASN A 195 -16.40 -10.33 8.33
C ASN A 195 -16.70 -8.96 7.73
N ASN A 196 -17.79 -8.84 6.96
CA ASN A 196 -18.26 -7.56 6.44
C ASN A 196 -18.75 -6.61 7.55
N LEU A 197 -19.32 -7.11 8.66
CA LEU A 197 -19.78 -6.25 9.77
C LEU A 197 -18.60 -5.64 10.53
N TYR A 198 -17.52 -6.38 10.72
CA TYR A 198 -16.29 -5.84 11.31
C TYR A 198 -15.62 -4.84 10.35
N CYS A 199 -15.57 -5.18 9.06
CA CYS A 199 -15.14 -4.23 8.02
C CYS A 199 -16.03 -2.97 8.01
N ILE A 200 -17.34 -3.09 8.24
CA ILE A 200 -18.25 -1.93 8.36
C ILE A 200 -17.84 -1.06 9.55
N TRP A 201 -17.47 -1.63 10.69
CA TRP A 201 -17.03 -0.88 11.87
C TRP A 201 -15.70 -0.14 11.62
N LEU A 202 -14.75 -0.77 10.94
CA LEU A 202 -13.53 -0.11 10.47
C LEU A 202 -13.82 0.94 9.39
N ILE A 203 -14.86 0.74 8.59
CA ILE A 203 -15.27 1.61 7.48
C ILE A 203 -16.12 2.79 7.95
N VAL A 204 -16.83 2.70 9.08
CA VAL A 204 -17.66 3.80 9.60
C VAL A 204 -16.90 5.14 9.69
N PRO A 205 -15.67 5.23 10.23
CA PRO A 205 -14.90 6.48 10.19
C PRO A 205 -14.54 6.92 8.77
N ILE A 206 -14.39 5.97 7.84
CA ILE A 206 -14.11 6.22 6.43
C ILE A 206 -15.37 6.72 5.72
N LEU A 207 -16.54 6.20 6.09
CA LEU A 207 -17.84 6.68 5.61
C LEU A 207 -18.05 8.16 5.97
N PHE A 208 -17.80 8.54 7.23
CA PHE A 208 -17.87 9.94 7.64
C PHE A 208 -16.90 10.82 6.83
N GLN A 209 -15.69 10.37 6.61
CA GLN A 209 -14.72 11.10 5.80
C GLN A 209 -15.15 11.18 4.32
N SER A 210 -15.82 10.14 3.79
CA SER A 210 -16.29 10.12 2.41
C SER A 210 -17.38 11.16 2.13
N LEU A 211 -18.09 11.65 3.16
CA LEU A 211 -19.04 12.75 3.03
C LEU A 211 -18.35 14.06 2.63
N TYR A 212 -17.13 14.25 3.11
CA TYR A 212 -16.35 15.48 2.92
C TYR A 212 -15.23 15.34 1.89
N ASN A 213 -14.80 14.12 1.57
CA ASN A 213 -13.71 13.88 0.62
C ASN A 213 -14.17 12.99 -0.57
N LYS A 214 -14.35 13.62 -1.73
CA LYS A 214 -14.81 12.96 -2.98
C LYS A 214 -13.92 11.79 -3.41
N ARG A 215 -12.58 11.86 -3.17
CA ARG A 215 -11.64 10.78 -3.55
C ARG A 215 -11.86 9.55 -2.68
N VAL A 216 -11.96 9.74 -1.35
CA VAL A 216 -12.26 8.65 -0.40
C VAL A 216 -13.60 8.00 -0.73
N ARG A 217 -14.63 8.81 -1.02
CA ARG A 217 -15.95 8.32 -1.42
C ARG A 217 -15.90 7.46 -2.69
N ASN A 218 -15.24 7.94 -3.73
CA ASN A 218 -15.16 7.21 -5.00
C ASN A 218 -14.40 5.90 -4.84
N LYS A 219 -13.31 5.89 -4.06
CA LYS A 219 -12.57 4.67 -3.76
C LYS A 219 -13.42 3.65 -3.01
N MET A 220 -14.11 4.08 -1.97
CA MET A 220 -15.00 3.22 -1.19
C MET A 220 -16.11 2.61 -2.05
N ILE A 221 -16.79 3.42 -2.88
CA ILE A 221 -17.84 2.93 -3.79
C ILE A 221 -17.26 1.89 -4.77
N SER A 222 -16.06 2.11 -5.28
CA SER A 222 -15.42 1.19 -6.21
C SER A 222 -15.07 -0.15 -5.55
N GLN A 223 -14.61 -0.12 -4.32
CA GLN A 223 -14.32 -1.32 -3.51
C GLN A 223 -15.60 -2.10 -3.21
N ILE A 224 -16.63 -1.43 -2.70
CA ILE A 224 -17.94 -2.06 -2.42
C ILE A 224 -18.50 -2.72 -3.67
N LYS A 225 -18.47 -2.05 -4.84
CA LYS A 225 -18.87 -2.66 -6.11
C LYS A 225 -18.04 -3.88 -6.48
N GLY A 226 -16.74 -3.88 -6.14
CA GLY A 226 -15.83 -5.02 -6.34
C GLY A 226 -16.24 -6.25 -5.53
N TYR A 227 -16.75 -6.06 -4.31
CA TYR A 227 -17.20 -7.14 -3.42
C TYR A 227 -18.62 -7.63 -3.73
N LEU A 228 -19.54 -6.76 -4.11
CA LEU A 228 -20.95 -7.10 -4.34
C LEU A 228 -21.20 -7.85 -5.65
N ILE A 229 -20.26 -7.87 -6.61
CA ILE A 229 -20.42 -8.63 -7.86
C ILE A 229 -19.84 -10.03 -7.69
N PRO A 230 -20.69 -11.09 -7.58
CA PRO A 230 -20.21 -12.46 -7.41
C PRO A 230 -19.27 -12.91 -8.53
N ARG A 231 -18.18 -13.61 -8.20
CA ARG A 231 -17.19 -14.14 -9.16
C ARG A 231 -17.81 -14.91 -10.33
N LYS A 232 -18.93 -15.63 -10.12
CA LYS A 232 -19.64 -16.40 -11.16
C LYS A 232 -20.19 -15.52 -12.29
N ARG A 233 -20.66 -14.30 -12.02
CA ARG A 233 -21.14 -13.37 -13.07
C ARG A 233 -20.02 -12.75 -13.89
N ARG A 234 -18.82 -12.57 -13.30
CA ARG A 234 -17.65 -12.03 -14.02
C ARG A 234 -17.17 -12.97 -15.15
N ASN A 235 -17.21 -14.27 -14.92
CA ASN A 235 -16.79 -15.25 -15.95
C ASN A 235 -17.83 -15.38 -17.07
N LYS A 236 -19.13 -15.21 -16.79
CA LYS A 236 -20.19 -15.21 -17.81
C LYS A 236 -20.13 -13.97 -18.70
N ALA A 237 -19.88 -12.80 -18.12
CA ALA A 237 -19.70 -11.54 -18.87
C ALA A 237 -18.44 -11.53 -19.76
N LYS A 238 -17.35 -12.22 -19.33
CA LYS A 238 -16.14 -12.39 -20.16
C LYS A 238 -16.35 -13.37 -21.30
N ARG A 239 -17.18 -14.42 -21.14
CA ARG A 239 -17.54 -15.34 -22.22
C ARG A 239 -18.42 -14.69 -23.29
N LEU A 240 -19.38 -13.86 -22.88
CA LEU A 240 -20.29 -13.15 -23.80
C LEU A 240 -19.61 -12.02 -24.61
N ARG A 241 -18.42 -11.55 -24.20
CA ARG A 241 -17.65 -10.56 -24.96
C ARG A 241 -16.62 -11.19 -25.92
N LYS A 242 -16.56 -12.52 -26.00
CA LYS A 242 -15.68 -13.26 -26.91
C LYS A 242 -16.46 -14.00 -28.01
N LEU A 243 -17.79 -13.86 -28.05
CA LEU A 243 -18.69 -14.22 -29.14
C LEU A 243 -19.14 -12.96 -29.87
#